data_23aa8dca039ae066f39f5d38f3cc548b
#
_entry.id   23aa8dca039ae066f39f5d38f3cc548b
#
_cell.length_a   1.000
_cell.length_b   1.000
_cell.length_c   1.000
_cell.angle_alpha   90.00
_cell.angle_beta   90.00
_cell.angle_gamma   90.00
#
_symmetry.space_group_name_H-M   'P 1'
#
loop_
_entity.id
_entity.type
_entity.pdbx_description
1 polymer ?
#
loop_
_entity_poly.entity_id
_entity_poly.type
_entity_poly.pdbx_seq_one_letter_code
_entity_poly.pdbx_strand_id
1 'polypeptide(L)'
;MKLDLNKAKKRVDYLDKLRIQRALSDTPESFQQVFKLIPLLLHFNHPDLPGYVPGAPTSIANFHPNKFQQEYLSNILATENIKNFLKKHRTFKSEAILGVYVMGSIASIAQTPQSDLDIWLCHQENLSLSARELLQQKTECIQQWAKRFNVEINFYLMDQKRFRCFRYAAPINSENCGSAQYMLLLDEFYRSVIRLAGKPL
;
A
#
# COMPACT_ATOMS: atom_id res chain seq x y z
N MET A 1 -11.67 -22.20 -23.56
CA MET A 1 -12.43 -21.67 -22.42
C MET A 1 -12.07 -20.20 -22.25
N LYS A 2 -12.98 -19.24 -22.50
CA LYS A 2 -12.71 -17.82 -22.27
C LYS A 2 -12.74 -17.56 -20.75
N LEU A 3 -11.67 -17.00 -20.21
CA LEU A 3 -11.59 -16.59 -18.82
C LEU A 3 -12.54 -15.40 -18.57
N ASP A 4 -13.48 -15.53 -17.65
CA ASP A 4 -14.33 -14.43 -17.23
C ASP A 4 -13.55 -13.56 -16.20
N LEU A 5 -12.94 -12.49 -16.70
CA LEU A 5 -12.10 -11.58 -15.91
C LEU A 5 -12.89 -10.92 -14.76
N ASN A 6 -14.18 -10.64 -14.95
CA ASN A 6 -15.00 -10.03 -13.90
C ASN A 6 -15.25 -11.00 -12.74
N LYS A 7 -15.50 -12.27 -13.06
CA LYS A 7 -15.67 -13.33 -12.06
C LYS A 7 -14.34 -13.61 -11.34
N ALA A 8 -13.24 -13.65 -12.07
CA ALA A 8 -11.90 -13.82 -11.50
C ALA A 8 -11.57 -12.68 -10.53
N LYS A 9 -11.79 -11.42 -10.93
CA LYS A 9 -11.58 -10.25 -10.09
C LYS A 9 -12.40 -10.30 -8.79
N LYS A 10 -13.70 -10.58 -8.87
CA LYS A 10 -14.57 -10.71 -7.70
C LYS A 10 -14.07 -11.79 -6.73
N ARG A 11 -13.55 -12.90 -7.26
CA ARG A 11 -13.00 -13.99 -6.45
C ARG A 11 -11.71 -13.56 -5.74
N VAL A 12 -10.82 -12.87 -6.43
CA VAL A 12 -9.59 -12.32 -5.82
C VAL A 12 -9.95 -11.31 -4.73
N ASP A 13 -10.85 -10.36 -5.00
CA ASP A 13 -11.32 -9.37 -4.02
C ASP A 13 -11.91 -10.03 -2.77
N TYR A 14 -12.64 -11.13 -2.93
CA TYR A 14 -13.21 -11.90 -1.83
C TYR A 14 -12.12 -12.61 -1.01
N LEU A 15 -11.16 -13.26 -1.69
CA LEU A 15 -10.05 -13.95 -1.03
C LEU A 15 -9.15 -12.97 -0.27
N ASP A 16 -8.84 -11.81 -0.86
CA ASP A 16 -8.07 -10.76 -0.19
C ASP A 16 -8.76 -10.30 1.11
N LYS A 17 -10.08 -10.13 1.09
CA LYS A 17 -10.84 -9.78 2.31
C LYS A 17 -10.72 -10.85 3.39
N LEU A 18 -10.86 -12.12 3.04
CA LEU A 18 -10.73 -13.22 4.01
C LEU A 18 -9.31 -13.29 4.58
N ARG A 19 -8.30 -13.10 3.73
CA ARG A 19 -6.91 -13.12 4.15
C ARG A 19 -6.59 -11.93 5.08
N ILE A 20 -7.10 -10.75 4.77
CA ILE A 20 -6.99 -9.57 5.65
C ILE A 20 -7.67 -9.82 6.99
N GLN A 21 -8.89 -10.37 7.00
CA GLN A 21 -9.59 -10.69 8.24
C GLN A 21 -8.78 -11.66 9.10
N ARG A 22 -8.25 -12.73 8.50
CA ARG A 22 -7.38 -13.68 9.19
C ARG A 22 -6.10 -13.04 9.70
N ALA A 23 -5.44 -12.20 8.87
CA ALA A 23 -4.22 -11.52 9.24
C ALA A 23 -4.40 -10.61 10.47
N LEU A 24 -5.59 -10.06 10.65
CA LEU A 24 -5.88 -9.14 11.74
C LEU A 24 -6.49 -9.80 12.97
N SER A 25 -6.99 -11.06 12.89
CA SER A 25 -7.72 -11.71 13.99
C SER A 25 -6.90 -11.86 15.26
N ASP A 26 -5.61 -12.16 15.13
CA ASP A 26 -4.72 -12.47 16.25
C ASP A 26 -3.66 -11.38 16.50
N THR A 27 -3.89 -10.18 15.93
CA THR A 27 -2.95 -9.04 16.08
C THR A 27 -3.47 -7.99 17.06
N PRO A 28 -2.58 -7.26 17.76
CA PRO A 28 -2.96 -6.16 18.64
C PRO A 28 -3.78 -5.08 17.92
N GLU A 29 -4.64 -4.39 18.66
CA GLU A 29 -5.49 -3.33 18.09
C GLU A 29 -4.67 -2.20 17.45
N SER A 30 -3.53 -1.84 18.05
CA SER A 30 -2.60 -0.87 17.50
C SER A 30 -2.07 -1.28 16.11
N PHE A 31 -1.71 -2.56 15.94
CA PHE A 31 -1.31 -3.11 14.65
C PHE A 31 -2.44 -3.02 13.63
N GLN A 32 -3.65 -3.45 14.02
CA GLN A 32 -4.82 -3.38 13.15
C GLN A 32 -5.13 -1.95 12.71
N GLN A 33 -4.99 -0.98 13.62
CA GLN A 33 -5.19 0.43 13.31
C GLN A 33 -4.17 0.92 12.27
N VAL A 34 -2.89 0.66 12.50
CA VAL A 34 -1.81 1.02 11.57
C VAL A 34 -2.07 0.39 10.20
N PHE A 35 -2.30 -0.92 10.16
CA PHE A 35 -2.56 -1.65 8.91
C PHE A 35 -3.72 -1.05 8.10
N LYS A 36 -4.84 -0.77 8.75
CA LYS A 36 -6.05 -0.21 8.11
C LYS A 36 -5.84 1.22 7.61
N LEU A 37 -4.92 1.98 8.21
CA LEU A 37 -4.67 3.39 7.87
C LEU A 37 -3.62 3.56 6.77
N ILE A 38 -2.74 2.60 6.50
CA ILE A 38 -1.71 2.71 5.46
C ILE A 38 -2.26 3.22 4.13
N PRO A 39 -3.33 2.63 3.54
CA PRO A 39 -3.86 3.13 2.27
C PRO A 39 -4.37 4.57 2.34
N LEU A 40 -4.97 4.94 3.48
CA LEU A 40 -5.47 6.29 3.69
C LEU A 40 -4.34 7.33 3.69
N LEU A 41 -3.27 7.06 4.47
CA LEU A 41 -2.11 7.93 4.61
C LEU A 41 -1.33 8.08 3.30
N LEU A 42 -1.31 7.04 2.46
CA LEU A 42 -0.72 7.09 1.13
C LEU A 42 -1.61 7.85 0.13
N HIS A 43 -2.94 7.77 0.29
CA HIS A 43 -3.88 8.41 -0.63
C HIS A 43 -3.99 9.92 -0.41
N PHE A 44 -3.94 10.39 0.84
CA PHE A 44 -4.02 11.80 1.19
C PHE A 44 -2.66 12.36 1.61
N ASN A 45 -2.48 13.69 1.41
CA ASN A 45 -1.30 14.41 1.85
C ASN A 45 -1.73 15.72 2.51
N HIS A 46 -2.06 15.66 3.79
CA HIS A 46 -2.53 16.81 4.55
C HIS A 46 -1.60 17.06 5.74
N PRO A 47 -1.31 18.34 6.11
CA PRO A 47 -0.38 18.65 7.21
C PRO A 47 -0.69 17.95 8.53
N ASP A 48 -1.96 17.77 8.85
CA ASP A 48 -2.40 17.13 10.09
C ASP A 48 -2.35 15.59 10.04
N LEU A 49 -2.11 14.99 8.86
CA LEU A 49 -2.02 13.53 8.71
C LEU A 49 -0.59 13.03 8.86
N PRO A 50 -0.39 11.89 9.52
CA PRO A 50 0.89 11.19 9.51
C PRO A 50 1.38 10.95 8.07
N GLY A 51 2.67 11.11 7.84
CA GLY A 51 3.25 10.95 6.51
C GLY A 51 3.07 12.15 5.58
N TYR A 52 2.75 13.32 6.11
CA TYR A 52 2.72 14.55 5.31
C TYR A 52 4.12 14.94 4.85
N VAL A 53 4.26 15.14 3.54
CA VAL A 53 5.45 15.73 2.90
C VAL A 53 4.97 16.69 1.82
N PRO A 54 5.32 18.00 1.89
CA PRO A 54 4.88 18.99 0.89
C PRO A 54 5.22 18.53 -0.53
N GLY A 55 4.24 18.52 -1.42
CA GLY A 55 4.43 18.14 -2.83
C GLY A 55 4.58 16.63 -3.10
N ALA A 56 4.52 15.77 -2.09
CA ALA A 56 4.61 14.33 -2.31
C ALA A 56 3.46 13.82 -3.20
N PRO A 57 3.76 12.91 -4.14
CA PRO A 57 2.74 12.24 -4.93
C PRO A 57 1.73 11.50 -4.05
N THR A 58 0.47 11.56 -4.44
CA THR A 58 -0.66 10.98 -3.71
C THR A 58 -1.66 10.37 -4.68
N SER A 59 -2.81 9.98 -4.15
CA SER A 59 -3.89 9.38 -4.93
C SER A 59 -3.62 7.95 -5.37
N ILE A 60 -4.23 7.02 -4.65
CA ILE A 60 -4.29 5.62 -5.02
C ILE A 60 -5.46 5.41 -5.97
N ALA A 61 -5.20 4.71 -7.07
CA ALA A 61 -6.21 4.37 -8.07
C ALA A 61 -7.42 3.64 -7.46
N ASN A 62 -8.62 4.09 -7.80
CA ASN A 62 -9.89 3.48 -7.36
C ASN A 62 -10.03 3.33 -5.82
N PHE A 63 -9.31 4.12 -5.05
CA PHE A 63 -9.41 4.06 -3.60
C PHE A 63 -10.55 4.94 -3.09
N HIS A 64 -11.34 4.38 -2.17
CA HIS A 64 -12.38 5.08 -1.43
C HIS A 64 -12.26 4.76 0.05
N PRO A 65 -12.11 5.76 0.93
CA PRO A 65 -12.01 5.52 2.36
C PRO A 65 -13.26 4.80 2.89
N ASN A 66 -13.07 3.74 3.64
CA ASN A 66 -14.14 3.05 4.34
C ASN A 66 -14.60 3.84 5.59
N LYS A 67 -15.64 3.35 6.27
CA LYS A 67 -16.23 4.05 7.44
C LYS A 67 -15.19 4.34 8.53
N PHE A 68 -14.38 3.36 8.90
CA PHE A 68 -13.31 3.52 9.90
C PHE A 68 -12.30 4.61 9.50
N GLN A 69 -11.88 4.62 8.24
CA GLN A 69 -10.95 5.61 7.70
C GLN A 69 -11.56 7.01 7.64
N GLN A 70 -12.86 7.12 7.33
CA GLN A 70 -13.57 8.40 7.35
C GLN A 70 -13.74 8.94 8.77
N GLU A 71 -14.02 8.09 9.75
CA GLU A 71 -14.07 8.45 11.17
C GLU A 71 -12.70 8.94 11.66
N TYR A 72 -11.63 8.26 11.28
CA TYR A 72 -10.26 8.69 11.60
C TYR A 72 -9.95 10.07 11.00
N LEU A 73 -10.27 10.31 9.73
CA LEU A 73 -10.12 11.62 9.10
C LEU A 73 -10.93 12.71 9.82
N SER A 74 -12.18 12.41 10.19
CA SER A 74 -13.04 13.36 10.89
C SER A 74 -12.48 13.78 12.25
N ASN A 75 -11.83 12.86 12.94
CA ASN A 75 -11.21 13.13 14.24
C ASN A 75 -9.94 13.99 14.13
N ILE A 76 -9.16 13.78 13.07
CA ILE A 76 -7.91 14.54 12.87
C ILE A 76 -8.19 15.89 12.20
N LEU A 77 -9.05 15.93 11.20
CA LEU A 77 -9.42 17.13 10.47
C LEU A 77 -10.64 17.82 11.12
N ALA A 78 -10.63 17.97 12.44
CA ALA A 78 -11.78 18.44 13.22
C ALA A 78 -12.35 19.80 12.76
N THR A 79 -11.55 20.63 12.10
CA THR A 79 -11.95 21.94 11.56
C THR A 79 -12.48 21.89 10.13
N GLU A 80 -12.29 20.79 9.42
CA GLU A 80 -12.77 20.62 8.04
C GLU A 80 -14.02 19.73 7.98
N ASN A 81 -15.00 20.14 7.16
CA ASN A 81 -16.12 19.26 6.85
C ASN A 81 -15.61 18.09 5.99
N ILE A 82 -15.60 16.89 6.57
CA ILE A 82 -15.09 15.68 5.93
C ILE A 82 -15.73 15.38 4.57
N LYS A 83 -17.03 15.69 4.39
CA LYS A 83 -17.71 15.49 3.11
C LYS A 83 -17.14 16.40 2.03
N ASN A 84 -16.83 17.66 2.39
CA ASN A 84 -16.22 18.62 1.46
C ASN A 84 -14.78 18.24 1.17
N PHE A 85 -14.01 17.82 2.18
CA PHE A 85 -12.66 17.29 2.03
C PHE A 85 -12.63 16.13 1.03
N LEU A 86 -13.46 15.10 1.25
CA LEU A 86 -13.52 13.94 0.37
C LEU A 86 -13.99 14.30 -1.04
N LYS A 87 -14.94 15.23 -1.17
CA LYS A 87 -15.39 15.71 -2.49
C LYS A 87 -14.29 16.44 -3.25
N LYS A 88 -13.54 17.32 -2.59
CA LYS A 88 -12.40 18.04 -3.16
C LYS A 88 -11.30 17.09 -3.65
N HIS A 89 -11.06 16.00 -2.92
CA HIS A 89 -10.03 15.01 -3.23
C HIS A 89 -10.53 13.82 -4.08
N ARG A 90 -11.78 13.81 -4.51
CA ARG A 90 -12.32 12.81 -5.44
C ARG A 90 -11.79 12.91 -6.86
N THR A 91 -11.40 14.11 -7.27
CA THR A 91 -10.97 14.45 -8.63
C THR A 91 -9.47 14.71 -8.67
N PHE A 92 -8.67 13.75 -8.26
CA PHE A 92 -7.23 13.85 -8.53
C PHE A 92 -6.98 13.79 -10.04
N LYS A 93 -6.25 14.76 -10.57
CA LYS A 93 -5.89 14.83 -11.99
C LYS A 93 -4.98 13.69 -12.45
N SER A 94 -4.28 13.03 -11.54
CA SER A 94 -3.48 11.84 -11.81
C SER A 94 -3.41 10.94 -10.58
N GLU A 95 -3.57 9.64 -10.79
CA GLU A 95 -3.39 8.60 -9.78
C GLU A 95 -1.90 8.23 -9.74
N ALA A 96 -1.12 8.84 -8.85
CA ALA A 96 0.32 8.57 -8.80
C ALA A 96 0.64 7.14 -8.32
N ILE A 97 -0.25 6.58 -7.48
CA ILE A 97 -0.12 5.23 -6.91
C ILE A 97 -1.15 4.32 -7.57
N LEU A 98 -0.67 3.29 -8.26
CA LEU A 98 -1.51 2.34 -8.97
C LEU A 98 -2.06 1.26 -8.05
N GLY A 99 -1.27 0.83 -7.06
CA GLY A 99 -1.68 -0.17 -6.08
C GLY A 99 -0.78 -0.23 -4.87
N VAL A 100 -1.36 -0.69 -3.76
CA VAL A 100 -0.69 -0.93 -2.48
C VAL A 100 -0.94 -2.37 -2.10
N TYR A 101 0.14 -3.09 -1.85
CA TYR A 101 0.11 -4.53 -1.60
C TYR A 101 0.92 -4.85 -0.35
N VAL A 102 0.53 -5.90 0.37
CA VAL A 102 1.33 -6.45 1.46
C VAL A 102 1.78 -7.86 1.09
N MET A 103 3.03 -8.16 1.38
CA MET A 103 3.67 -9.46 1.21
C MET A 103 4.27 -9.94 2.52
N GLY A 104 4.87 -11.11 2.49
CA GLY A 104 5.62 -11.68 3.61
C GLY A 104 4.77 -12.56 4.53
N SER A 105 5.11 -12.61 5.80
CA SER A 105 4.51 -13.50 6.79
C SER A 105 3.05 -13.21 7.07
N ILE A 106 2.59 -11.99 6.79
CA ILE A 106 1.20 -11.58 7.04
C ILE A 106 0.21 -12.48 6.31
N ALA A 107 -0.85 -12.89 7.01
CA ALA A 107 -1.84 -13.86 6.53
C ALA A 107 -1.28 -15.22 6.10
N SER A 108 -0.08 -15.57 6.53
CA SER A 108 0.52 -16.89 6.43
C SER A 108 0.51 -17.61 7.78
N ILE A 109 0.91 -18.89 7.78
CA ILE A 109 1.08 -19.68 9.01
C ILE A 109 2.25 -19.11 9.86
N ALA A 110 3.19 -18.40 9.24
CA ALA A 110 4.36 -17.82 9.88
C ALA A 110 4.10 -16.46 10.53
N GLN A 111 2.88 -15.93 10.46
CA GLN A 111 2.54 -14.64 11.07
C GLN A 111 2.68 -14.71 12.59
N THR A 112 3.38 -13.73 13.16
CA THR A 112 3.49 -13.52 14.60
C THR A 112 3.05 -12.09 14.95
N PRO A 113 2.78 -11.78 16.24
CA PRO A 113 2.49 -10.41 16.67
C PRO A 113 3.61 -9.40 16.38
N GLN A 114 4.84 -9.88 16.17
CA GLN A 114 6.03 -9.09 15.85
C GLN A 114 6.37 -9.11 14.35
N SER A 115 5.50 -9.68 13.50
CA SER A 115 5.76 -9.72 12.06
C SER A 115 5.74 -8.32 11.45
N ASP A 116 6.75 -8.02 10.64
CA ASP A 116 6.86 -6.79 9.89
C ASP A 116 5.77 -6.69 8.80
N LEU A 117 5.47 -5.47 8.41
CA LEU A 117 4.61 -5.19 7.27
C LEU A 117 5.46 -4.83 6.04
N ASP A 118 5.63 -5.77 5.13
CA ASP A 118 6.28 -5.53 3.84
C ASP A 118 5.27 -4.98 2.84
N ILE A 119 5.29 -3.65 2.65
CA ILE A 119 4.34 -2.93 1.80
C ILE A 119 4.98 -2.61 0.45
N TRP A 120 4.39 -3.15 -0.59
CA TRP A 120 4.78 -2.92 -1.96
C TRP A 120 3.90 -1.84 -2.57
N LEU A 121 4.54 -0.70 -2.89
CA LEU A 121 3.88 0.48 -3.42
C LEU A 121 4.14 0.58 -4.93
N CYS A 122 3.14 0.22 -5.73
CA CYS A 122 3.23 0.32 -7.17
C CYS A 122 2.85 1.73 -7.63
N HIS A 123 3.78 2.45 -8.24
CA HIS A 123 3.59 3.80 -8.75
C HIS A 123 3.59 3.85 -10.29
N GLN A 124 3.15 4.97 -10.86
CA GLN A 124 3.21 5.22 -12.30
C GLN A 124 4.66 5.23 -12.82
N GLU A 125 4.86 4.79 -14.07
CA GLU A 125 6.18 4.74 -14.75
C GLU A 125 6.85 6.11 -14.86
N ASN A 126 6.06 7.13 -15.08
CA ASN A 126 6.52 8.48 -15.43
C ASN A 126 6.71 9.41 -14.22
N LEU A 127 6.77 8.87 -13.01
CA LEU A 127 7.14 9.69 -11.85
C LEU A 127 8.57 10.20 -12.03
N SER A 128 8.74 11.53 -11.91
CA SER A 128 10.07 12.14 -11.92
C SER A 128 10.92 11.64 -10.73
N LEU A 129 12.24 11.78 -10.83
CA LEU A 129 13.13 11.43 -9.71
C LEU A 129 12.74 12.19 -8.44
N SER A 130 12.51 13.50 -8.54
CA SER A 130 12.08 14.31 -7.39
C SER A 130 10.75 13.86 -6.80
N ALA A 131 9.78 13.45 -7.62
CA ALA A 131 8.51 12.91 -7.14
C ALA A 131 8.70 11.55 -6.42
N ARG A 132 9.62 10.71 -6.89
CA ARG A 132 9.95 9.45 -6.19
C ARG A 132 10.63 9.70 -4.85
N GLU A 133 11.55 10.65 -4.78
CA GLU A 133 12.21 11.06 -3.54
C GLU A 133 11.20 11.58 -2.51
N LEU A 134 10.26 12.43 -2.93
CA LEU A 134 9.18 12.89 -2.05
C LEU A 134 8.25 11.76 -1.62
N LEU A 135 7.96 10.79 -2.49
CA LEU A 135 7.18 9.61 -2.14
C LEU A 135 7.93 8.72 -1.15
N GLN A 136 9.24 8.57 -1.32
CA GLN A 136 10.11 7.86 -0.39
C GLN A 136 10.10 8.54 0.99
N GLN A 137 10.30 9.85 1.06
CA GLN A 137 10.21 10.61 2.32
C GLN A 137 8.85 10.44 2.99
N LYS A 138 7.76 10.45 2.20
CA LYS A 138 6.41 10.21 2.73
C LYS A 138 6.28 8.84 3.36
N THR A 139 6.82 7.80 2.72
CA THR A 139 6.80 6.44 3.28
C THR A 139 7.64 6.34 4.56
N GLU A 140 8.79 6.99 4.61
CA GLU A 140 9.64 7.06 5.81
C GLU A 140 8.91 7.76 6.98
N CYS A 141 8.19 8.86 6.72
CA CYS A 141 7.36 9.50 7.74
C CYS A 141 6.25 8.58 8.26
N ILE A 142 5.62 7.78 7.38
CA ILE A 142 4.62 6.79 7.79
C ILE A 142 5.27 5.67 8.62
N GLN A 143 6.47 5.19 8.27
CA GLN A 143 7.22 4.22 9.07
C GLN A 143 7.52 4.74 10.48
N GLN A 144 7.98 5.99 10.58
CA GLN A 144 8.25 6.62 11.89
C GLN A 144 6.97 6.77 12.73
N TRP A 145 5.85 7.09 12.11
CA TRP A 145 4.57 7.12 12.78
C TRP A 145 4.16 5.73 13.29
N ALA A 146 4.28 4.69 12.47
CA ALA A 146 3.92 3.31 12.84
C ALA A 146 4.77 2.75 13.99
N LYS A 147 6.06 3.10 14.06
CA LYS A 147 6.95 2.73 15.17
C LYS A 147 6.45 3.18 16.54
N ARG A 148 5.67 4.26 16.62
CA ARG A 148 5.04 4.71 17.88
C ARG A 148 4.00 3.71 18.43
N PHE A 149 3.54 2.82 17.58
CA PHE A 149 2.58 1.75 17.89
C PHE A 149 3.26 0.37 17.98
N ASN A 150 4.60 0.33 17.98
CA ASN A 150 5.41 -0.89 17.89
C ASN A 150 5.10 -1.72 16.64
N VAL A 151 4.84 -1.05 15.52
CA VAL A 151 4.62 -1.70 14.21
C VAL A 151 5.77 -1.32 13.29
N GLU A 152 6.49 -2.33 12.82
CA GLU A 152 7.54 -2.17 11.82
C GLU A 152 6.93 -2.31 10.41
N ILE A 153 7.24 -1.33 9.55
CA ILE A 153 6.78 -1.32 8.16
C ILE A 153 8.00 -1.14 7.27
N ASN A 154 8.10 -1.95 6.23
CA ASN A 154 9.07 -1.78 5.15
C ASN A 154 8.32 -1.41 3.87
N PHE A 155 8.67 -0.28 3.25
CA PHE A 155 8.07 0.13 1.98
C PHE A 155 9.04 -0.16 0.82
N TYR A 156 8.52 -0.81 -0.21
CA TYR A 156 9.20 -1.09 -1.46
C TYR A 156 8.49 -0.36 -2.60
N LEU A 157 9.13 0.68 -3.14
CA LEU A 157 8.59 1.46 -4.26
C LEU A 157 8.88 0.72 -5.56
N MET A 158 7.82 0.45 -6.33
CA MET A 158 7.90 -0.31 -7.57
C MET A 158 7.33 0.47 -8.73
N ASP A 159 8.10 0.51 -9.81
CA ASP A 159 7.59 0.87 -11.13
C ASP A 159 6.88 -0.35 -11.74
N GLN A 160 5.61 -0.22 -12.10
CA GLN A 160 4.80 -1.33 -12.61
C GLN A 160 5.42 -2.01 -13.83
N LYS A 161 5.98 -1.24 -14.75
CA LYS A 161 6.56 -1.78 -15.98
C LYS A 161 7.86 -2.52 -15.70
N ARG A 162 8.72 -1.91 -14.88
CA ARG A 162 9.98 -2.54 -14.47
C ARG A 162 9.74 -3.82 -13.70
N PHE A 163 8.75 -3.83 -12.82
CA PHE A 163 8.38 -5.02 -12.06
C PHE A 163 7.90 -6.18 -12.94
N ARG A 164 7.16 -5.89 -14.02
CA ARG A 164 6.68 -6.92 -14.96
C ARG A 164 7.73 -7.34 -15.99
N CYS A 165 8.77 -6.56 -16.20
CA CYS A 165 9.72 -6.75 -17.28
C CYS A 165 11.08 -7.17 -16.74
N PHE A 166 11.41 -8.46 -16.85
CA PHE A 166 12.67 -9.04 -16.41
C PHE A 166 13.92 -8.27 -16.88
N ARG A 167 13.88 -7.65 -18.06
CA ARG A 167 15.00 -6.89 -18.63
C ARG A 167 15.39 -5.64 -17.82
N TYR A 168 14.51 -5.17 -16.94
CA TYR A 168 14.72 -3.97 -16.12
C TYR A 168 14.88 -4.27 -14.63
N ALA A 169 15.00 -5.55 -14.28
CA ALA A 169 15.25 -5.97 -12.91
C ALA A 169 16.67 -5.55 -12.50
N ALA A 170 16.80 -4.32 -12.01
CA ALA A 170 17.94 -3.97 -11.19
C ALA A 170 17.83 -4.73 -9.86
N PRO A 171 18.94 -5.17 -9.24
CA PRO A 171 18.90 -5.78 -7.93
C PRO A 171 18.17 -4.85 -6.97
N ILE A 172 17.21 -5.40 -6.23
CA ILE A 172 16.39 -4.64 -5.27
C ILE A 172 17.25 -4.12 -4.11
N ASN A 173 18.35 -4.85 -3.79
CA ASN A 173 19.41 -4.43 -2.88
C ASN A 173 20.75 -5.01 -3.33
N SER A 174 21.86 -4.34 -2.95
CA SER A 174 23.23 -4.75 -3.24
C SER A 174 23.64 -6.13 -2.65
N GLU A 175 22.81 -6.70 -1.80
CA GLU A 175 23.03 -7.99 -1.15
C GLU A 175 22.32 -9.16 -1.84
N ASN A 176 21.59 -8.92 -2.93
CA ASN A 176 20.73 -9.92 -3.54
C ASN A 176 21.41 -10.72 -4.65
N CYS A 177 21.27 -12.04 -4.58
CA CYS A 177 21.88 -13.04 -5.47
C CYS A 177 21.28 -13.09 -6.89
N GLY A 178 21.21 -11.98 -7.62
CA GLY A 178 21.01 -12.00 -9.07
C GLY A 178 19.61 -12.35 -9.60
N SER A 179 19.53 -12.68 -10.88
CA SER A 179 18.28 -12.84 -11.65
C SER A 179 17.32 -13.94 -11.16
N ALA A 180 17.82 -14.99 -10.53
CA ALA A 180 16.98 -16.07 -9.99
C ALA A 180 16.11 -15.59 -8.84
N GLN A 181 16.61 -14.72 -7.99
CA GLN A 181 15.87 -14.15 -6.87
C GLN A 181 14.70 -13.28 -7.32
N TYR A 182 14.88 -12.54 -8.40
CA TYR A 182 13.80 -11.74 -8.98
C TYR A 182 12.62 -12.61 -9.45
N MET A 183 12.89 -13.74 -10.10
CA MET A 183 11.85 -14.67 -10.56
C MET A 183 11.11 -15.31 -9.39
N LEU A 184 11.82 -15.69 -8.32
CA LEU A 184 11.24 -16.21 -7.09
C LEU A 184 10.37 -15.16 -6.40
N LEU A 185 10.84 -13.92 -6.30
CA LEU A 185 10.11 -12.82 -5.71
C LEU A 185 8.83 -12.48 -6.50
N LEU A 186 8.89 -12.54 -7.82
CA LEU A 186 7.73 -12.32 -8.69
C LEU A 186 6.70 -13.45 -8.53
N ASP A 187 7.14 -14.71 -8.48
CA ASP A 187 6.27 -15.87 -8.26
C ASP A 187 5.61 -15.80 -6.87
N GLU A 188 6.39 -15.48 -5.83
CA GLU A 188 5.88 -15.27 -4.47
C GLU A 188 4.86 -14.13 -4.43
N PHE A 189 5.16 -13.00 -5.08
CA PHE A 189 4.25 -11.87 -5.17
C PHE A 189 2.88 -12.31 -5.74
N TYR A 190 2.85 -12.97 -6.89
CA TYR A 190 1.59 -13.39 -7.49
C TYR A 190 0.84 -14.46 -6.70
N ARG A 191 1.52 -15.25 -5.88
CA ARG A 191 0.89 -16.31 -5.06
C ARG A 191 0.42 -15.81 -3.70
N SER A 192 1.21 -14.95 -3.04
CA SER A 192 1.02 -14.60 -1.63
C SER A 192 0.52 -13.19 -1.38
N VAL A 193 0.71 -12.27 -2.32
CA VAL A 193 0.35 -10.87 -2.14
C VAL A 193 -1.11 -10.66 -1.79
N ILE A 194 -1.37 -9.71 -0.87
CA ILE A 194 -2.71 -9.22 -0.56
C ILE A 194 -2.80 -7.76 -1.00
N ARG A 195 -3.80 -7.44 -1.81
CA ARG A 195 -4.04 -6.07 -2.22
C ARG A 195 -4.79 -5.30 -1.13
N LEU A 196 -4.17 -4.25 -0.61
CA LEU A 196 -4.79 -3.33 0.35
C LEU A 196 -5.63 -2.25 -0.34
N ALA A 197 -5.15 -1.73 -1.47
CA ALA A 197 -5.85 -0.69 -2.24
C ALA A 197 -5.34 -0.63 -3.69
N GLY A 198 -6.10 0.00 -4.58
CA GLY A 198 -5.69 0.26 -5.96
C GLY A 198 -6.16 -0.76 -6.97
N LYS A 199 -5.54 -0.72 -8.14
CA LYS A 199 -5.81 -1.63 -9.27
C LYS A 199 -5.12 -2.98 -9.04
N PRO A 200 -5.67 -4.10 -9.51
CA PRO A 200 -4.91 -5.35 -9.60
C PRO A 200 -3.75 -5.18 -10.58
N LEU A 201 -2.61 -5.79 -10.26
CA LEU A 201 -1.42 -5.84 -11.12
C LEU A 201 -1.56 -6.90 -12.21
#